data_bd9d55c3807108ef1585c09e805306f9
#
_entry.id   bd9d55c3807108ef1585c09e805306f9
#
_cell.length_a   1.000
_cell.length_b   1.000
_cell.length_c   1.000
_cell.angle_alpha   90.00
_cell.angle_beta   90.00
_cell.angle_gamma   90.00
#
_symmetry.space_group_name_H-M   'P 1'
#
loop_
_entity.id
_entity.type
_entity.pdbx_description
1 polymer ?
#
loop_
_entity_poly.entity_id
_entity_poly.type
_entity_poly.pdbx_seq_one_letter_code
_entity_poly.pdbx_strand_id
1 'polypeptide(L)'
;FSVTEFSFPAPNIYRAAWGPLMGAYAAFQDWNALTRFAYGFSTVNSTPRRIINDFESANEPMTQFSDRIFAALFLRGDVTPAPEKVALKLPDFYRTKHAEYGFPGDFQMLGLITRTGSVIRDEQIPDGADLFPHISNEEIRRRWRTALEKRVAVSSTDELMLDGNKGVFRVDTPRTQCITLPGGSASTGALSVGKVNTFTTVAVISLDGKPLKETRSAVLFHLTDVCNSNIRFANEQKTVVLNKGTLPLLFRRGSAEVS
;
A
#
# COMPACT_ATOMS: atom_id res chain seq x y z
N PHE A 1 -16.49 4.00 2.37
CA PHE A 1 -15.53 5.06 2.01
C PHE A 1 -14.97 4.79 0.62
N SER A 2 -14.79 5.83 -0.18
CA SER A 2 -14.24 5.73 -1.52
C SER A 2 -13.18 6.80 -1.75
N VAL A 3 -12.09 6.41 -2.41
CA VAL A 3 -11.02 7.31 -2.84
C VAL A 3 -11.16 7.52 -4.34
N THR A 4 -11.45 8.75 -4.75
CA THR A 4 -11.72 9.10 -6.15
C THR A 4 -10.47 9.29 -6.98
N GLU A 5 -9.36 9.67 -6.34
CA GLU A 5 -8.07 9.87 -7.01
C GLU A 5 -6.92 9.41 -6.11
N PHE A 6 -6.14 8.48 -6.63
CA PHE A 6 -4.95 7.98 -5.95
C PHE A 6 -3.88 7.52 -6.94
N SER A 7 -2.62 7.83 -6.66
CA SER A 7 -1.47 7.32 -7.43
C SER A 7 -0.16 7.40 -6.62
N PHE A 8 0.79 6.55 -6.98
CA PHE A 8 2.21 6.75 -6.72
C PHE A 8 2.84 7.25 -8.02
N PRO A 9 2.89 8.58 -8.24
CA PRO A 9 3.32 9.12 -9.52
C PRO A 9 4.79 8.84 -9.80
N ALA A 10 5.13 8.71 -11.09
CA ALA A 10 6.53 8.65 -11.48
C ALA A 10 7.20 10.03 -11.25
N PRO A 11 8.45 10.07 -10.84
CA PRO A 11 9.42 8.99 -10.67
C PRO A 11 9.59 8.52 -9.21
N ASN A 12 8.54 8.53 -8.41
CA ASN A 12 8.60 8.04 -7.02
C ASN A 12 9.28 6.68 -6.96
N ILE A 13 10.34 6.57 -6.15
CA ILE A 13 11.18 5.37 -6.03
C ILE A 13 10.47 4.19 -5.32
N TYR A 14 9.33 4.45 -4.67
CA TYR A 14 8.56 3.45 -3.92
C TYR A 14 7.37 2.88 -4.70
N ARG A 15 7.32 3.08 -6.03
CA ARG A 15 6.19 2.61 -6.85
C ARG A 15 5.96 1.09 -6.78
N ALA A 16 7.01 0.30 -6.53
CA ALA A 16 6.86 -1.14 -6.32
C ALA A 16 5.97 -1.51 -5.12
N ALA A 17 5.88 -0.62 -4.11
CA ALA A 17 5.06 -0.83 -2.92
C ALA A 17 3.58 -0.48 -3.10
N TRP A 18 3.21 0.23 -4.17
CA TRP A 18 1.88 0.80 -4.32
C TRP A 18 0.77 -0.26 -4.25
N GLY A 19 0.84 -1.29 -5.07
CA GLY A 19 -0.20 -2.33 -5.13
C GLY A 19 -0.33 -3.10 -3.81
N PRO A 20 0.75 -3.63 -3.24
CA PRO A 20 0.71 -4.29 -1.94
C PRO A 20 0.17 -3.39 -0.83
N LEU A 21 0.71 -2.19 -0.68
CA LEU A 21 0.38 -1.30 0.44
C LEU A 21 -1.08 -0.84 0.37
N MET A 22 -1.47 -0.28 -0.78
CA MET A 22 -2.81 0.28 -0.92
C MET A 22 -3.88 -0.78 -1.11
N GLY A 23 -3.58 -1.87 -1.82
CA GLY A 23 -4.50 -2.98 -1.96
C GLY A 23 -4.81 -3.65 -0.63
N ALA A 24 -3.78 -3.87 0.18
CA ALA A 24 -3.95 -4.48 1.49
C ALA A 24 -4.73 -3.58 2.45
N TYR A 25 -4.31 -2.32 2.62
CA TYR A 25 -4.98 -1.44 3.57
C TYR A 25 -6.37 -0.99 3.10
N ALA A 26 -6.61 -0.81 1.79
CA ALA A 26 -7.96 -0.53 1.30
C ALA A 26 -8.95 -1.67 1.63
N ALA A 27 -8.52 -2.94 1.44
CA ALA A 27 -9.33 -4.10 1.81
C ALA A 27 -9.49 -4.22 3.33
N PHE A 28 -8.41 -4.07 4.08
CA PHE A 28 -8.41 -4.13 5.53
C PHE A 28 -9.31 -3.07 6.18
N GLN A 29 -9.32 -1.85 5.61
CA GLN A 29 -10.18 -0.76 6.03
C GLN A 29 -11.63 -0.85 5.49
N ASP A 30 -11.95 -1.88 4.71
CA ASP A 30 -13.26 -2.10 4.11
C ASP A 30 -13.72 -0.90 3.25
N TRP A 31 -12.82 -0.40 2.40
CA TRP A 31 -13.16 0.67 1.46
C TRP A 31 -14.00 0.12 0.31
N ASN A 32 -14.95 0.94 -0.16
CA ASN A 32 -15.84 0.56 -1.27
C ASN A 32 -15.17 0.69 -2.64
N ALA A 33 -14.31 1.69 -2.79
CA ALA A 33 -13.63 1.94 -4.05
C ALA A 33 -12.30 2.69 -3.84
N LEU A 34 -11.34 2.39 -4.70
CA LEU A 34 -10.10 3.13 -4.84
C LEU A 34 -9.82 3.31 -6.33
N THR A 35 -10.00 4.54 -6.82
CA THR A 35 -9.83 4.86 -8.23
C THR A 35 -8.44 5.41 -8.47
N ARG A 36 -7.72 4.74 -9.35
CA ARG A 36 -6.39 5.17 -9.73
C ARG A 36 -6.43 6.36 -10.65
N PHE A 37 -5.64 7.37 -10.34
CA PHE A 37 -5.40 8.53 -11.21
C PHE A 37 -3.96 8.47 -11.77
N ALA A 38 -3.77 8.19 -13.08
CA ALA A 38 -4.75 7.83 -14.08
C ALA A 38 -4.19 6.71 -14.98
N TYR A 39 -5.04 6.09 -15.80
CA TYR A 39 -4.55 5.19 -16.85
C TYR A 39 -3.81 6.00 -17.93
N GLY A 40 -4.43 7.06 -18.44
CA GLY A 40 -3.85 8.00 -19.40
C GLY A 40 -4.80 9.17 -19.63
N PHE A 41 -4.24 10.32 -20.01
CA PHE A 41 -5.03 11.54 -20.22
C PHE A 41 -5.62 11.67 -21.63
N SER A 42 -5.12 10.89 -22.59
CA SER A 42 -5.65 10.83 -23.94
C SER A 42 -5.31 9.51 -24.61
N THR A 43 -6.03 9.16 -25.70
CA THR A 43 -5.71 7.99 -26.52
C THR A 43 -4.29 8.04 -27.09
N VAL A 44 -3.80 9.26 -27.38
CA VAL A 44 -2.44 9.48 -27.86
C VAL A 44 -1.41 9.17 -26.77
N ASN A 45 -1.71 9.44 -25.49
CA ASN A 45 -0.83 9.15 -24.36
C ASN A 45 -0.88 7.70 -23.90
N SER A 46 -1.87 6.95 -24.32
CA SER A 46 -2.04 5.53 -24.00
C SER A 46 -1.31 4.58 -24.97
N THR A 47 -0.51 5.12 -25.90
CA THR A 47 0.22 4.28 -26.85
C THR A 47 1.49 3.69 -26.22
N PRO A 48 1.82 2.39 -26.46
CA PRO A 48 2.92 1.68 -25.80
C PRO A 48 4.35 2.16 -26.12
N ARG A 49 4.52 3.23 -26.88
CA ARG A 49 5.84 3.74 -27.32
C ARG A 49 6.17 5.13 -26.77
N ARG A 50 5.70 5.42 -25.55
CA ARG A 50 5.97 6.73 -24.92
C ARG A 50 6.77 6.58 -23.65
N ILE A 51 7.44 7.65 -23.27
CA ILE A 51 8.11 7.76 -21.97
C ILE A 51 7.09 7.67 -20.85
N ILE A 52 7.55 7.24 -19.69
CA ILE A 52 6.76 7.30 -18.45
C ILE A 52 6.50 8.77 -18.14
N ASN A 53 5.24 9.10 -17.90
CA ASN A 53 4.79 10.42 -17.47
C ASN A 53 4.20 10.33 -16.05
N ASP A 54 4.13 11.44 -15.34
CA ASP A 54 3.91 11.53 -13.89
C ASP A 54 2.81 10.60 -13.34
N PHE A 55 1.58 10.75 -13.80
CA PHE A 55 0.44 9.99 -13.28
C PHE A 55 -0.04 8.86 -14.21
N GLU A 56 0.47 8.80 -15.44
CA GLU A 56 -0.03 7.85 -16.44
C GLU A 56 0.57 6.45 -16.23
N SER A 57 -0.29 5.47 -16.00
CA SER A 57 0.12 4.08 -15.86
C SER A 57 0.20 3.29 -17.16
N ALA A 58 -0.42 3.80 -18.24
CA ALA A 58 -0.45 3.11 -19.55
C ALA A 58 0.94 2.79 -20.11
N ASN A 59 1.92 3.65 -19.84
CA ASN A 59 3.30 3.51 -20.29
C ASN A 59 4.28 3.18 -19.15
N GLU A 60 3.77 2.79 -17.98
CA GLU A 60 4.57 2.51 -16.78
C GLU A 60 4.40 1.03 -16.37
N PRO A 61 5.24 0.12 -16.91
CA PRO A 61 5.04 -1.32 -16.77
C PRO A 61 5.10 -1.81 -15.34
N MET A 62 5.98 -1.23 -14.50
CA MET A 62 6.12 -1.67 -13.10
C MET A 62 4.82 -1.41 -12.31
N THR A 63 4.19 -0.26 -12.54
CA THR A 63 2.90 0.06 -11.96
C THR A 63 1.80 -0.88 -12.45
N GLN A 64 1.77 -1.22 -13.73
CA GLN A 64 0.79 -2.17 -14.27
C GLN A 64 0.92 -3.56 -13.63
N PHE A 65 2.14 -4.02 -13.35
CA PHE A 65 2.34 -5.26 -12.59
C PHE A 65 1.91 -5.11 -11.12
N SER A 66 2.20 -4.00 -10.50
CA SER A 66 1.76 -3.71 -9.13
C SER A 66 0.22 -3.64 -9.02
N ASP A 67 -0.48 -3.18 -10.07
CA ASP A 67 -1.94 -3.20 -10.16
C ASP A 67 -2.52 -4.62 -10.12
N ARG A 68 -1.78 -5.65 -10.57
CA ARG A 68 -2.22 -7.04 -10.45
C ARG A 68 -2.20 -7.52 -9.00
N ILE A 69 -1.19 -7.09 -8.24
CA ILE A 69 -1.11 -7.37 -6.80
C ILE A 69 -2.25 -6.65 -6.07
N PHE A 70 -2.47 -5.36 -6.38
CA PHE A 70 -3.61 -4.60 -5.87
C PHE A 70 -4.93 -5.30 -6.12
N ALA A 71 -5.17 -5.77 -7.35
CA ALA A 71 -6.41 -6.45 -7.73
C ALA A 71 -6.65 -7.74 -6.94
N ALA A 72 -5.61 -8.53 -6.67
CA ALA A 72 -5.72 -9.71 -5.84
C ALA A 72 -6.08 -9.37 -4.39
N LEU A 73 -5.41 -8.38 -3.80
CA LEU A 73 -5.61 -8.01 -2.40
C LEU A 73 -6.96 -7.33 -2.17
N PHE A 74 -7.33 -6.36 -3.02
CA PHE A 74 -8.52 -5.53 -2.85
C PHE A 74 -9.73 -6.05 -3.61
N LEU A 75 -9.64 -6.22 -4.94
CA LEU A 75 -10.81 -6.58 -5.76
C LEU A 75 -11.22 -8.04 -5.58
N ARG A 76 -10.26 -8.95 -5.46
CA ARG A 76 -10.54 -10.37 -5.17
C ARG A 76 -10.82 -10.62 -3.69
N GLY A 77 -10.47 -9.67 -2.81
CA GLY A 77 -10.70 -9.75 -1.37
C GLY A 77 -9.83 -10.80 -0.69
N ASP A 78 -8.52 -10.81 -0.99
CA ASP A 78 -7.61 -11.75 -0.33
C ASP A 78 -7.24 -11.30 1.09
N VAL A 79 -7.34 -10.00 1.40
CA VAL A 79 -7.15 -9.47 2.74
C VAL A 79 -8.48 -9.38 3.47
N THR A 80 -8.50 -9.84 4.70
CA THR A 80 -9.69 -9.81 5.57
C THR A 80 -9.90 -8.40 6.12
N PRO A 81 -11.10 -7.79 5.97
CA PRO A 81 -11.42 -6.52 6.62
C PRO A 81 -11.33 -6.62 8.15
N ALA A 82 -10.81 -5.58 8.79
CA ALA A 82 -10.74 -5.54 10.25
C ALA A 82 -12.14 -5.60 10.86
N PRO A 83 -12.39 -6.50 11.82
CA PRO A 83 -13.71 -6.60 12.46
C PRO A 83 -14.00 -5.45 13.42
N GLU A 84 -12.97 -4.99 14.16
CA GLU A 84 -13.10 -3.91 15.11
C GLU A 84 -13.04 -2.54 14.41
N LYS A 85 -13.74 -1.56 14.98
CA LYS A 85 -13.85 -0.21 14.45
C LYS A 85 -13.54 0.82 15.53
N VAL A 86 -12.78 1.84 15.20
CA VAL A 86 -12.52 2.98 16.07
C VAL A 86 -12.83 4.27 15.31
N ALA A 87 -13.74 5.06 15.85
CA ALA A 87 -14.12 6.34 15.27
C ALA A 87 -13.44 7.50 16.00
N LEU A 88 -12.97 8.49 15.24
CA LEU A 88 -12.55 9.78 15.77
C LEU A 88 -13.69 10.79 15.62
N LYS A 89 -14.20 11.30 16.73
CA LYS A 89 -15.16 12.41 16.68
C LYS A 89 -14.43 13.71 16.38
N LEU A 90 -14.76 14.30 15.24
CA LEU A 90 -14.23 15.60 14.85
C LEU A 90 -15.02 16.73 15.54
N PRO A 91 -14.38 17.85 15.88
CA PRO A 91 -15.11 19.04 16.33
C PRO A 91 -16.04 19.52 15.22
N ASP A 92 -17.08 20.27 15.60
CA ASP A 92 -18.06 20.81 14.66
C ASP A 92 -17.36 21.69 13.61
N PHE A 93 -17.14 21.10 12.44
CA PHE A 93 -16.35 21.68 11.35
C PHE A 93 -16.94 22.99 10.82
N TYR A 94 -18.25 23.16 10.93
CA TYR A 94 -18.95 24.37 10.47
C TYR A 94 -18.78 25.57 11.40
N ARG A 95 -18.28 25.35 12.61
CA ARG A 95 -18.04 26.44 13.59
C ARG A 95 -16.58 26.88 13.67
N THR A 96 -15.65 26.07 13.17
CA THR A 96 -14.21 26.39 13.17
C THR A 96 -13.84 27.11 11.88
N LYS A 97 -13.52 28.39 11.96
CA LYS A 97 -13.11 29.23 10.81
C LYS A 97 -11.72 28.85 10.24
N HIS A 98 -11.04 27.89 10.79
CA HIS A 98 -9.71 27.45 10.36
C HIS A 98 -9.68 25.93 10.24
N ALA A 99 -9.68 25.46 9.01
CA ALA A 99 -9.77 24.04 8.63
C ALA A 99 -8.43 23.31 8.61
N GLU A 100 -7.43 23.73 9.36
CA GLU A 100 -6.19 22.98 9.58
C GLU A 100 -6.38 21.95 10.71
N TYR A 101 -7.35 21.03 10.51
CA TYR A 101 -7.51 19.93 11.43
C TYR A 101 -6.71 18.74 10.94
N GLY A 102 -5.51 18.57 11.49
CA GLY A 102 -4.73 17.34 11.31
C GLY A 102 -5.29 16.22 12.20
N PHE A 103 -5.40 15.01 11.65
CA PHE A 103 -5.66 13.84 12.49
C PHE A 103 -4.51 13.65 13.48
N PRO A 104 -4.80 13.34 14.77
CA PRO A 104 -3.74 13.01 15.73
C PRO A 104 -2.88 11.87 15.21
N GLY A 105 -1.56 11.99 15.33
CA GLY A 105 -0.62 11.00 14.78
C GLY A 105 -0.77 9.60 15.40
N ASP A 106 -1.17 9.56 16.67
CA ASP A 106 -1.50 8.33 17.38
C ASP A 106 -2.78 7.67 16.86
N PHE A 107 -3.81 8.45 16.49
CA PHE A 107 -4.99 7.93 15.80
C PHE A 107 -4.66 7.42 14.39
N GLN A 108 -3.79 8.11 13.64
CA GLN A 108 -3.38 7.63 12.31
C GLN A 108 -2.74 6.25 12.40
N MET A 109 -1.94 5.98 13.44
CA MET A 109 -1.33 4.68 13.67
C MET A 109 -2.36 3.55 13.87
N LEU A 110 -3.52 3.85 14.43
CA LEU A 110 -4.61 2.87 14.58
C LEU A 110 -5.10 2.34 13.22
N GLY A 111 -5.07 3.15 12.16
CA GLY A 111 -5.44 2.71 10.82
C GLY A 111 -4.57 1.59 10.25
N LEU A 112 -3.40 1.31 10.83
CA LEU A 112 -2.56 0.16 10.49
C LEU A 112 -2.94 -1.10 11.27
N ILE A 113 -3.78 -0.99 12.30
CA ILE A 113 -4.07 -2.04 13.28
C ILE A 113 -5.52 -2.49 13.22
N THR A 114 -6.45 -1.55 13.04
CA THR A 114 -7.87 -1.82 12.98
C THR A 114 -8.57 -0.86 12.02
N ARG A 115 -9.87 -1.05 11.77
CA ARG A 115 -10.65 -0.17 10.92
C ARG A 115 -10.90 1.16 11.63
N THR A 116 -10.61 2.26 10.93
CA THR A 116 -10.75 3.61 11.47
C THR A 116 -11.61 4.50 10.58
N GLY A 117 -12.25 5.47 11.19
CA GLY A 117 -13.02 6.49 10.47
C GLY A 117 -13.19 7.73 11.31
N SER A 118 -13.68 8.80 10.71
CA SER A 118 -14.03 10.03 11.42
C SER A 118 -15.53 10.31 11.32
N VAL A 119 -16.10 10.84 12.37
CA VAL A 119 -17.51 11.24 12.45
C VAL A 119 -17.63 12.66 12.98
N ILE A 120 -18.66 13.37 12.54
CA ILE A 120 -18.96 14.73 13.01
C ILE A 120 -20.08 14.69 14.07
N ARG A 121 -21.05 13.79 13.88
CA ARG A 121 -22.23 13.65 14.75
C ARG A 121 -22.25 12.26 15.38
N ASP A 122 -22.82 12.17 16.58
CA ASP A 122 -22.89 10.92 17.32
C ASP A 122 -23.73 9.86 16.61
N GLU A 123 -24.76 10.24 15.84
CA GLU A 123 -25.60 9.33 15.06
C GLU A 123 -24.82 8.67 13.88
N GLN A 124 -23.66 9.20 13.55
CA GLN A 124 -22.78 8.64 12.50
C GLN A 124 -21.82 7.59 13.04
N ILE A 125 -21.75 7.41 14.36
CA ILE A 125 -20.86 6.39 14.96
C ILE A 125 -21.39 5.02 14.54
N PRO A 126 -20.56 4.19 13.86
CA PRO A 126 -20.99 2.87 13.43
C PRO A 126 -21.29 1.97 14.65
N ASP A 127 -22.28 1.10 14.54
CA ASP A 127 -22.59 0.13 15.58
C ASP A 127 -21.37 -0.67 15.98
N GLY A 128 -21.14 -0.76 17.30
CA GLY A 128 -20.01 -1.47 17.89
C GLY A 128 -18.65 -0.81 17.70
N ALA A 129 -18.61 0.47 17.24
CA ALA A 129 -17.35 1.21 17.16
C ALA A 129 -16.99 1.86 18.50
N ASP A 130 -15.71 1.76 18.86
CA ASP A 130 -15.15 2.55 19.96
C ASP A 130 -14.94 4.01 19.53
N LEU A 131 -14.97 4.93 20.48
CA LEU A 131 -14.58 6.32 20.27
C LEU A 131 -13.16 6.58 20.76
N PHE A 132 -12.30 7.02 19.85
CA PHE A 132 -10.94 7.44 20.21
C PHE A 132 -10.98 8.64 21.20
N PRO A 133 -10.16 8.62 22.28
CA PRO A 133 -9.08 7.67 22.59
C PRO A 133 -9.50 6.43 23.40
N HIS A 134 -10.79 6.23 23.65
CA HIS A 134 -11.31 5.14 24.48
C HIS A 134 -11.51 3.88 23.63
N ILE A 135 -10.57 2.94 23.68
CA ILE A 135 -10.62 1.67 22.95
C ILE A 135 -10.93 0.57 23.95
N SER A 136 -12.08 -0.10 23.81
CA SER A 136 -12.53 -1.16 24.71
C SER A 136 -11.74 -2.44 24.55
N ASN A 137 -11.41 -2.82 23.30
CA ASN A 137 -10.66 -4.03 22.98
C ASN A 137 -9.20 -3.92 23.46
N GLU A 138 -8.82 -4.77 24.43
CA GLU A 138 -7.50 -4.75 25.04
C GLU A 138 -6.39 -5.13 24.08
N GLU A 139 -6.65 -6.09 23.17
CA GLU A 139 -5.67 -6.50 22.16
C GLU A 139 -5.38 -5.37 21.17
N ILE A 140 -6.39 -4.64 20.71
CA ILE A 140 -6.21 -3.46 19.86
C ILE A 140 -5.39 -2.39 20.60
N ARG A 141 -5.70 -2.11 21.87
CA ARG A 141 -4.90 -1.17 22.67
C ARG A 141 -3.45 -1.60 22.80
N ARG A 142 -3.20 -2.89 23.03
CA ARG A 142 -1.84 -3.44 23.17
C ARG A 142 -1.07 -3.28 21.85
N ARG A 143 -1.67 -3.67 20.72
CA ARG A 143 -1.05 -3.53 19.38
C ARG A 143 -0.77 -2.07 19.06
N TRP A 144 -1.71 -1.19 19.33
CA TRP A 144 -1.57 0.25 19.12
C TRP A 144 -0.41 0.85 19.93
N ARG A 145 -0.33 0.57 21.23
CA ARG A 145 0.81 1.01 22.06
C ARG A 145 2.14 0.47 21.54
N THR A 146 2.18 -0.81 21.18
CA THR A 146 3.39 -1.41 20.60
C THR A 146 3.79 -0.70 19.30
N ALA A 147 2.83 -0.35 18.45
CA ALA A 147 3.11 0.36 17.20
C ALA A 147 3.65 1.78 17.44
N LEU A 148 3.11 2.50 18.42
CA LEU A 148 3.61 3.83 18.81
C LEU A 148 5.04 3.76 19.38
N GLU A 149 5.31 2.80 20.26
CA GLU A 149 6.59 2.66 20.93
C GLU A 149 7.69 2.09 20.03
N LYS A 150 7.36 1.05 19.28
CA LYS A 150 8.33 0.26 18.51
C LYS A 150 8.33 0.56 17.01
N ARG A 151 7.39 1.37 16.51
CA ARG A 151 7.19 1.63 15.08
C ARG A 151 6.98 0.35 14.26
N VAL A 152 6.36 -0.66 14.86
CA VAL A 152 5.97 -1.93 14.23
C VAL A 152 4.48 -2.13 14.44
N ALA A 153 3.72 -2.02 13.37
CA ALA A 153 2.27 -2.24 13.37
C ALA A 153 1.94 -3.62 12.81
N VAL A 154 1.12 -4.37 13.54
CA VAL A 154 0.54 -5.65 13.10
C VAL A 154 -0.97 -5.50 13.13
N SER A 155 -1.63 -5.79 12.00
CA SER A 155 -3.09 -5.70 11.87
C SER A 155 -3.81 -6.64 12.84
N SER A 156 -5.06 -6.30 13.20
CA SER A 156 -5.88 -7.14 14.09
C SER A 156 -6.17 -8.53 13.52
N THR A 157 -6.08 -8.67 12.19
CA THR A 157 -6.22 -9.95 11.48
C THR A 157 -4.92 -10.74 11.35
N ASP A 158 -3.79 -10.21 11.84
CA ASP A 158 -2.43 -10.76 11.69
C ASP A 158 -1.93 -10.88 10.23
N GLU A 159 -2.73 -10.50 9.25
CA GLU A 159 -2.39 -10.60 7.83
C GLU A 159 -1.41 -9.52 7.35
N LEU A 160 -1.36 -8.37 8.03
CA LEU A 160 -0.53 -7.22 7.62
C LEU A 160 0.48 -6.85 8.70
N MET A 161 1.72 -6.59 8.31
CA MET A 161 2.74 -6.06 9.21
C MET A 161 3.57 -4.99 8.53
N LEU A 162 3.72 -3.83 9.18
CA LEU A 162 4.60 -2.75 8.78
C LEU A 162 5.66 -2.49 9.86
N ASP A 163 6.91 -2.74 9.53
CA ASP A 163 8.07 -2.38 10.35
C ASP A 163 8.67 -1.06 9.84
N GLY A 164 8.33 0.05 10.49
CA GLY A 164 8.80 1.37 10.11
C GLY A 164 10.29 1.62 10.38
N ASN A 165 10.95 0.79 11.19
CA ASN A 165 12.39 0.91 11.43
C ASN A 165 13.21 0.28 10.30
N LYS A 166 12.69 -0.81 9.74
CA LYS A 166 13.35 -1.54 8.65
C LYS A 166 12.81 -1.17 7.28
N GLY A 167 11.69 -0.44 7.20
CA GLY A 167 11.00 -0.18 5.94
C GLY A 167 10.44 -1.45 5.29
N VAL A 168 10.03 -2.44 6.11
CA VAL A 168 9.51 -3.73 5.64
C VAL A 168 8.00 -3.75 5.78
N PHE A 169 7.31 -4.05 4.69
CA PHE A 169 5.88 -4.32 4.68
C PHE A 169 5.62 -5.76 4.25
N ARG A 170 4.75 -6.46 4.97
CA ARG A 170 4.35 -7.85 4.68
C ARG A 170 2.85 -7.97 4.60
N VAL A 171 2.40 -8.76 3.63
CA VAL A 171 1.04 -9.27 3.51
C VAL A 171 1.13 -10.79 3.56
N ASP A 172 0.43 -11.41 4.48
CA ASP A 172 0.44 -12.85 4.73
C ASP A 172 -0.99 -13.40 4.75
N THR A 173 -1.58 -13.53 3.56
CA THR A 173 -2.92 -14.12 3.40
C THR A 173 -2.83 -15.52 2.81
N PRO A 174 -3.87 -16.34 2.91
CA PRO A 174 -3.84 -17.70 2.36
C PRO A 174 -3.55 -17.76 0.86
N ARG A 175 -4.02 -16.79 0.05
CA ARG A 175 -3.95 -16.83 -1.41
C ARG A 175 -2.94 -15.86 -2.04
N THR A 176 -2.55 -14.82 -1.29
CA THR A 176 -1.57 -13.82 -1.74
C THR A 176 -0.63 -13.47 -0.62
N GLN A 177 0.67 -13.57 -0.88
CA GLN A 177 1.70 -13.12 0.06
C GLN A 177 2.63 -12.16 -0.63
N CYS A 178 2.96 -11.06 0.05
CA CYS A 178 3.82 -10.02 -0.45
C CYS A 178 4.83 -9.58 0.60
N ILE A 179 6.04 -9.30 0.14
CA ILE A 179 7.10 -8.70 0.96
C ILE A 179 7.67 -7.52 0.20
N THR A 180 7.57 -6.33 0.77
CA THR A 180 8.21 -5.11 0.27
C THR A 180 9.31 -4.72 1.25
N LEU A 181 10.55 -4.51 0.75
CA LEU A 181 11.69 -4.21 1.60
C LEU A 181 12.79 -3.44 0.83
N PRO A 182 13.60 -2.62 1.53
CA PRO A 182 14.71 -1.88 0.92
C PRO A 182 15.96 -2.72 0.73
N GLY A 183 16.08 -3.84 1.46
CA GLY A 183 17.23 -4.73 1.50
C GLY A 183 17.10 -5.76 2.60
N GLY A 184 18.06 -6.70 2.71
CA GLY A 184 18.06 -7.73 3.75
C GLY A 184 17.13 -8.90 3.44
N SER A 185 16.37 -9.34 4.43
CA SER A 185 15.48 -10.50 4.33
C SER A 185 14.19 -10.34 5.15
N ALA A 186 13.13 -10.99 4.70
CA ALA A 186 11.87 -11.12 5.42
C ALA A 186 11.12 -12.37 4.94
N SER A 187 10.15 -12.85 5.75
CA SER A 187 9.34 -14.01 5.39
C SER A 187 7.89 -13.84 5.85
N THR A 188 7.01 -14.57 5.18
CA THR A 188 5.61 -14.82 5.49
C THR A 188 5.39 -16.33 5.60
N GLY A 189 4.15 -16.79 5.70
CA GLY A 189 3.85 -18.22 5.91
C GLY A 189 4.28 -19.15 4.77
N ALA A 190 4.38 -18.66 3.53
CA ALA A 190 4.75 -19.46 2.36
C ALA A 190 5.74 -18.76 1.41
N LEU A 191 6.24 -17.58 1.76
CA LEU A 191 7.18 -16.82 0.95
C LEU A 191 8.34 -16.34 1.83
N SER A 192 9.57 -16.68 1.46
CA SER A 192 10.78 -16.11 2.05
C SER A 192 11.56 -15.36 0.99
N VAL A 193 12.03 -14.18 1.35
CA VAL A 193 12.82 -13.30 0.47
C VAL A 193 14.10 -12.90 1.18
N GLY A 194 15.23 -13.10 0.55
CA GLY A 194 16.54 -12.78 1.12
C GLY A 194 17.51 -12.20 0.10
N LYS A 195 18.65 -11.74 0.60
CA LYS A 195 19.74 -11.18 -0.21
C LYS A 195 19.31 -10.10 -1.20
N VAL A 196 18.36 -9.29 -0.78
CA VAL A 196 17.83 -8.20 -1.60
C VAL A 196 18.86 -7.09 -1.73
N ASN A 197 19.15 -6.66 -2.94
CA ASN A 197 20.16 -5.65 -3.24
C ASN A 197 19.60 -4.25 -3.55
N THR A 198 18.29 -4.10 -3.65
CA THR A 198 17.62 -2.81 -3.90
C THR A 198 16.18 -2.86 -3.40
N PHE A 199 15.58 -1.68 -3.18
CA PHE A 199 14.16 -1.61 -2.84
C PHE A 199 13.31 -2.42 -3.83
N THR A 200 12.52 -3.34 -3.29
CA THR A 200 11.75 -4.29 -4.10
C THR A 200 10.45 -4.70 -3.43
N THR A 201 9.52 -5.17 -4.24
CA THR A 201 8.38 -5.99 -3.83
C THR A 201 8.50 -7.36 -4.48
N VAL A 202 8.43 -8.40 -3.67
CA VAL A 202 8.21 -9.78 -4.11
C VAL A 202 6.83 -10.22 -3.67
N ALA A 203 6.04 -10.75 -4.59
CA ALA A 203 4.69 -11.21 -4.31
C ALA A 203 4.41 -12.54 -4.99
N VAL A 204 3.74 -13.44 -4.29
CA VAL A 204 3.21 -14.70 -4.85
C VAL A 204 1.69 -14.69 -4.73
N ILE A 205 1.01 -15.01 -5.84
CA ILE A 205 -0.44 -14.97 -5.96
C ILE A 205 -0.93 -16.28 -6.54
N SER A 206 -1.83 -16.96 -5.82
CA SER A 206 -2.55 -18.13 -6.33
C SER A 206 -3.49 -17.72 -7.48
N LEU A 207 -3.44 -18.44 -8.59
CA LEU A 207 -4.29 -18.18 -9.77
C LEU A 207 -5.54 -19.08 -9.83
N ASP A 208 -5.53 -20.21 -9.13
CA ASP A 208 -6.65 -21.17 -9.09
C ASP A 208 -7.59 -20.97 -7.90
N GLY A 209 -7.40 -19.88 -7.14
CA GLY A 209 -8.22 -19.50 -5.98
C GLY A 209 -7.98 -20.32 -4.71
N LYS A 210 -7.10 -21.30 -4.74
CA LYS A 210 -6.73 -22.11 -3.58
C LYS A 210 -5.69 -21.40 -2.72
N PRO A 211 -5.58 -21.78 -1.43
CA PRO A 211 -4.46 -21.36 -0.60
C PRO A 211 -3.09 -21.68 -1.25
N LEU A 212 -2.08 -20.87 -1.04
CA LEU A 212 -0.75 -21.06 -1.60
C LEU A 212 -0.12 -22.42 -1.26
N LYS A 213 -0.49 -23.00 -0.14
CA LYS A 213 -0.05 -24.34 0.27
C LYS A 213 -0.66 -25.47 -0.56
N GLU A 214 -1.74 -25.20 -1.28
CA GLU A 214 -2.53 -26.19 -2.04
C GLU A 214 -2.62 -25.86 -3.53
N THR A 215 -2.24 -24.64 -3.92
CA THR A 215 -2.33 -24.20 -5.31
C THR A 215 -1.37 -24.98 -6.22
N ARG A 216 -1.84 -25.22 -7.42
CA ARG A 216 -1.01 -25.78 -8.51
C ARG A 216 -0.67 -24.73 -9.57
N SER A 217 -1.17 -23.52 -9.40
CA SER A 217 -0.95 -22.44 -10.35
C SER A 217 -0.80 -21.12 -9.59
N ALA A 218 0.39 -20.56 -9.63
CA ALA A 218 0.69 -19.28 -8.99
C ALA A 218 1.55 -18.42 -9.90
N VAL A 219 1.51 -17.11 -9.68
CA VAL A 219 2.41 -16.16 -10.32
C VAL A 219 3.30 -15.51 -9.25
N LEU A 220 4.59 -15.40 -9.58
CA LEU A 220 5.58 -14.68 -8.78
C LEU A 220 5.91 -13.35 -9.45
N PHE A 221 5.82 -12.27 -8.69
CA PHE A 221 6.25 -10.93 -9.08
C PHE A 221 7.55 -10.57 -8.34
N HIS A 222 8.48 -9.98 -9.07
CA HIS A 222 9.65 -9.31 -8.51
C HIS A 222 9.73 -7.91 -9.13
N LEU A 223 9.30 -6.91 -8.35
CA LEU A 223 9.19 -5.53 -8.80
C LEU A 223 10.29 -4.68 -8.16
N THR A 224 11.01 -3.91 -8.96
CA THR A 224 12.05 -2.99 -8.48
C THR A 224 11.72 -1.55 -8.85
N ASP A 225 12.21 -1.07 -9.99
CA ASP A 225 11.99 0.29 -10.48
C ASP A 225 12.12 0.33 -12.00
N VAL A 226 11.50 1.32 -12.62
CA VAL A 226 11.65 1.62 -14.04
C VAL A 226 11.70 3.13 -14.24
N CYS A 227 12.52 3.61 -15.14
CA CYS A 227 12.61 5.03 -15.47
C CYS A 227 12.88 5.24 -16.96
N ASN A 228 12.69 6.48 -17.41
CA ASN A 228 13.09 6.90 -18.74
C ASN A 228 14.61 6.99 -18.84
N SER A 229 15.19 6.68 -20.00
CA SER A 229 16.59 6.99 -20.27
C SER A 229 16.83 8.50 -20.20
N ASN A 230 18.02 8.91 -19.77
CA ASN A 230 18.42 10.30 -19.68
C ASN A 230 17.51 11.19 -18.77
N ILE A 231 16.71 10.60 -17.88
CA ILE A 231 15.99 11.38 -16.87
C ILE A 231 17.00 12.11 -15.98
N ARG A 232 16.75 13.39 -15.68
CA ARG A 232 17.62 14.20 -14.82
C ARG A 232 16.85 14.78 -13.65
N PHE A 233 17.48 14.76 -12.49
CA PHE A 233 16.97 15.28 -11.24
C PHE A 233 17.83 16.43 -10.73
N ALA A 234 17.22 17.36 -9.98
CA ALA A 234 17.91 18.45 -9.32
C ALA A 234 18.65 17.99 -8.04
N ASN A 235 18.26 16.84 -7.47
CA ASN A 235 18.80 16.33 -6.23
C ASN A 235 18.90 14.79 -6.26
N GLU A 236 19.72 14.25 -5.36
CA GLU A 236 19.92 12.80 -5.20
C GLU A 236 18.66 12.07 -4.72
N GLN A 237 17.78 12.74 -3.97
CA GLN A 237 16.51 12.22 -3.48
C GLN A 237 15.47 12.07 -4.58
N LYS A 238 15.75 12.55 -5.81
CA LYS A 238 14.87 12.47 -6.98
C LYS A 238 13.50 13.13 -6.79
N THR A 239 13.43 14.17 -5.96
CA THR A 239 12.18 14.88 -5.65
C THR A 239 11.81 15.94 -6.66
N VAL A 240 12.78 16.42 -7.46
CA VAL A 240 12.57 17.44 -8.49
C VAL A 240 13.12 16.95 -9.82
N VAL A 241 12.26 16.81 -10.82
CA VAL A 241 12.61 16.39 -12.18
C VAL A 241 12.98 17.61 -13.01
N LEU A 242 14.19 17.66 -13.53
CA LEU A 242 14.65 18.69 -14.48
C LEU A 242 14.38 18.33 -15.94
N ASN A 243 14.44 17.03 -16.25
CA ASN A 243 14.18 16.51 -17.59
C ASN A 243 13.56 15.13 -17.48
N LYS A 244 12.42 14.91 -18.13
CA LYS A 244 11.70 13.60 -18.08
C LYS A 244 12.43 12.48 -18.84
N GLY A 245 13.40 12.79 -19.65
CA GLY A 245 14.19 11.80 -20.40
C GLY A 245 13.54 11.36 -21.70
N THR A 246 13.99 10.23 -22.20
CA THR A 246 13.63 9.63 -23.49
C THR A 246 13.43 8.13 -23.38
N LEU A 247 12.94 7.49 -24.44
CA LEU A 247 13.05 6.03 -24.63
C LEU A 247 14.51 5.63 -24.96
N PRO A 248 14.89 4.38 -24.71
CA PRO A 248 14.08 3.29 -24.13
C PRO A 248 13.89 3.43 -22.63
N LEU A 249 12.93 2.68 -22.07
CA LEU A 249 12.79 2.54 -20.63
C LEU A 249 13.94 1.72 -20.05
N LEU A 250 14.43 2.13 -18.89
CA LEU A 250 15.46 1.44 -18.13
C LEU A 250 14.85 0.77 -16.91
N PHE A 251 14.98 -0.55 -16.84
CA PHE A 251 14.57 -1.32 -15.68
C PHE A 251 15.75 -1.45 -14.71
N ARG A 252 15.49 -1.16 -13.42
CA ARG A 252 16.47 -1.38 -12.36
C ARG A 252 16.70 -2.89 -12.18
N ARG A 253 17.93 -3.34 -12.41
CA ARG A 253 18.30 -4.72 -12.15
C ARG A 253 18.33 -4.95 -10.64
N GLY A 254 17.40 -5.77 -10.14
CA GLY A 254 17.37 -6.27 -8.78
C GLY A 254 17.73 -7.74 -8.71
N SER A 255 18.16 -8.18 -7.53
CA SER A 255 18.36 -9.59 -7.20
C SER A 255 17.76 -9.89 -5.83
N ALA A 256 17.16 -11.07 -5.70
CA ALA A 256 16.65 -11.60 -4.46
C ALA A 256 16.73 -13.13 -4.51
N GLU A 257 16.94 -13.76 -3.35
CA GLU A 257 16.69 -15.19 -3.18
C GLU A 257 15.24 -15.36 -2.73
N VAL A 258 14.51 -16.26 -3.36
CA VAL A 258 13.09 -16.51 -3.08
C VAL A 258 12.90 -18.01 -2.86
N SER A 259 12.19 -18.35 -1.77
CA SER A 259 11.81 -19.71 -1.44
C SER A 259 10.42 -19.76 -0.81
#